data_99068eabe2d834bbe05cfc347e455f49
#
_entry.id   99068eabe2d834bbe05cfc347e455f49
#
_cell.length_a   1.000
_cell.length_b   1.000
_cell.length_c   1.000
_cell.angle_alpha   90.00
_cell.angle_beta   90.00
_cell.angle_gamma   90.00
#
_symmetry.space_group_name_H-M   'P 1'
#
loop_
_entity.id
_entity.type
_entity.pdbx_description
1 polymer ?
#
loop_
_entity_poly.entity_id
_entity_poly.type
_entity_poly.pdbx_seq_one_letter_code
_entity_poly.pdbx_strand_id
1 'polypeptide(L)'
;MRFSILDIWADGYERIAHIRSINSESEFFVSFIEHDEYIDSGKSSKRAAGTEIEGNLQIEFVNDFSSSDERPFYCQNTPQSPSIHAVVDVIEVIDDFSIKANLSGYTIPIMVEFERRIPGSLSGRILICGELRIEITS
;
A
#
# COMPACT_ATOMS: atom_id res chain seq x y z
N MET A 1 -4.77 1.40 -11.90
CA MET A 1 -5.74 0.50 -11.21
C MET A 1 -6.86 1.29 -10.59
N ARG A 2 -8.05 0.78 -10.69
CA ARG A 2 -9.25 1.40 -10.09
C ARG A 2 -9.68 0.68 -8.84
N PHE A 3 -10.14 1.46 -7.87
CA PHE A 3 -10.62 0.97 -6.59
C PHE A 3 -11.91 1.66 -6.21
N SER A 4 -12.80 0.91 -5.56
CA SER A 4 -13.97 1.50 -4.90
C SER A 4 -13.59 1.87 -3.48
N ILE A 5 -13.98 3.06 -3.04
CA ILE A 5 -13.83 3.45 -1.64
C ILE A 5 -15.01 2.88 -0.87
N LEU A 6 -14.71 2.00 0.10
CA LEU A 6 -15.72 1.40 0.97
C LEU A 6 -15.96 2.29 2.19
N ASP A 7 -14.91 2.88 2.71
CA ASP A 7 -14.98 3.88 3.78
C ASP A 7 -13.69 4.71 3.76
N ILE A 8 -13.72 5.87 4.41
CA ILE A 8 -12.58 6.78 4.44
C ILE A 8 -12.61 7.62 5.72
N TRP A 9 -11.43 7.84 6.30
CA TRP A 9 -11.24 8.64 7.51
C TRP A 9 -10.19 9.69 7.23
N ALA A 10 -10.38 10.87 7.80
CA ALA A 10 -9.50 12.03 7.65
C ALA A 10 -8.91 12.44 8.99
N ASP A 11 -7.63 12.79 8.98
CA ASP A 11 -6.91 13.38 10.10
C ASP A 11 -5.92 14.40 9.52
N GLY A 12 -6.30 15.69 9.58
CA GLY A 12 -5.53 16.73 8.93
C GLY A 12 -5.59 16.59 7.41
N TYR A 13 -4.44 16.48 6.81
CA TYR A 13 -4.31 16.20 5.37
C TYR A 13 -4.22 14.71 5.07
N GLU A 14 -4.01 13.88 6.09
CA GLU A 14 -3.90 12.45 5.90
C GLU A 14 -5.27 11.81 5.74
N ARG A 15 -5.34 10.85 4.84
CA ARG A 15 -6.53 10.01 4.64
C ARG A 15 -6.14 8.56 4.82
N ILE A 16 -7.02 7.82 5.48
CA ILE A 16 -6.97 6.36 5.51
C ILE A 16 -8.25 5.87 4.88
N ALA A 17 -8.13 5.06 3.85
CA ALA A 17 -9.27 4.54 3.13
C ALA A 17 -9.27 3.02 3.15
N HIS A 18 -10.48 2.46 3.32
CA HIS A 18 -10.73 1.05 3.06
C HIS A 18 -11.20 0.97 1.61
N ILE A 19 -10.43 0.30 0.77
CA ILE A 19 -10.68 0.23 -0.66
C ILE A 19 -10.80 -1.22 -1.12
N ARG A 20 -11.49 -1.40 -2.24
CA ARG A 20 -11.62 -2.69 -2.92
C ARG A 20 -11.16 -2.53 -4.37
N SER A 21 -10.29 -3.43 -4.81
CA SER A 21 -9.92 -3.47 -6.22
C SER A 21 -11.13 -3.89 -7.05
N ILE A 22 -11.44 -3.14 -8.11
CA ILE A 22 -12.56 -3.44 -8.99
C ILE A 22 -12.33 -4.76 -9.73
N ASN A 23 -11.09 -5.05 -10.11
CA ASN A 23 -10.79 -6.22 -10.94
C ASN A 23 -10.66 -7.52 -10.15
N SER A 24 -10.14 -7.48 -8.92
CA SER A 24 -9.84 -8.68 -8.14
C SER A 24 -10.66 -8.82 -6.88
N GLU A 25 -11.43 -7.82 -6.51
CA GLU A 25 -12.21 -7.73 -5.27
C GLU A 25 -11.37 -7.81 -3.99
N SER A 26 -10.07 -7.75 -4.10
CA SER A 26 -9.18 -7.67 -2.93
C SER A 26 -9.38 -6.35 -2.22
N GLU A 27 -9.34 -6.38 -0.87
CA GLU A 27 -9.57 -5.21 -0.03
C GLU A 27 -8.29 -4.82 0.69
N PHE A 28 -8.09 -3.51 0.83
CA PHE A 28 -6.91 -2.96 1.47
C PHE A 28 -7.27 -1.73 2.29
N PHE A 29 -6.53 -1.52 3.38
CA PHE A 29 -6.47 -0.22 4.04
C PHE A 29 -5.23 0.50 3.54
N VAL A 30 -5.42 1.70 3.02
CA VAL A 30 -4.32 2.50 2.43
C VAL A 30 -4.32 3.90 3.01
N SER A 31 -3.18 4.55 2.95
CA SER A 31 -3.08 5.97 3.29
C SER A 31 -2.69 6.80 2.07
N PHE A 32 -3.08 8.05 2.09
CA PHE A 32 -2.64 9.06 1.11
C PHE A 32 -2.82 10.45 1.70
N ILE A 33 -2.21 11.44 1.06
CA ILE A 33 -2.31 12.83 1.48
C ILE A 33 -3.26 13.56 0.53
N GLU A 34 -4.22 14.32 1.09
CA GLU A 34 -5.12 15.18 0.34
C GLU A 34 -4.77 16.62 0.66
N HIS A 35 -3.97 17.23 -0.20
CA HIS A 35 -3.41 18.57 0.05
C HIS A 35 -4.46 19.68 -0.02
N ASP A 36 -5.60 19.43 -0.66
CA ASP A 36 -6.63 20.44 -0.91
C ASP A 36 -7.71 20.50 0.17
N GLU A 37 -7.71 19.57 1.12
CA GLU A 37 -8.75 19.48 2.11
C GLU A 37 -8.19 19.13 3.48
N TYR A 38 -8.21 20.10 4.39
CA TYR A 38 -7.82 19.88 5.80
C TYR A 38 -9.08 19.59 6.63
N ILE A 39 -9.06 18.47 7.34
CA ILE A 39 -10.14 18.06 8.24
C ILE A 39 -9.49 17.63 9.55
N ASP A 40 -9.91 18.24 10.69
CA ASP A 40 -9.32 17.90 11.99
C ASP A 40 -9.45 16.42 12.30
N SER A 41 -10.65 15.88 12.15
CA SER A 41 -10.89 14.44 12.24
C SER A 41 -12.28 14.13 11.68
N GLY A 42 -12.44 12.94 11.10
CA GLY A 42 -13.73 12.49 10.60
C GLY A 42 -13.71 12.04 9.16
N LYS A 43 -14.76 12.38 8.43
CA LYS A 43 -14.96 11.90 7.06
C LYS A 43 -14.55 12.94 6.02
N SER A 44 -13.92 12.48 4.95
CA SER A 44 -13.64 13.32 3.79
C SER A 44 -14.94 13.62 3.04
N SER A 45 -15.12 14.87 2.64
CA SER A 45 -16.23 15.26 1.77
C SER A 45 -15.84 15.17 0.29
N LYS A 46 -14.55 15.26 0.00
CA LYS A 46 -14.03 15.23 -1.37
C LYS A 46 -14.05 13.82 -1.96
N ARG A 47 -13.78 12.82 -1.13
CA ARG A 47 -13.76 11.41 -1.54
C ARG A 47 -14.58 10.63 -0.52
N ALA A 48 -15.76 10.22 -0.90
CA ALA A 48 -16.69 9.56 0.00
C ALA A 48 -16.79 8.06 -0.31
N ALA A 49 -17.35 7.30 0.64
CA ALA A 49 -17.73 5.91 0.41
C ALA A 49 -18.65 5.81 -0.82
N GLY A 50 -18.41 4.80 -1.64
CA GLY A 50 -19.17 4.59 -2.88
C GLY A 50 -18.58 5.25 -4.11
N THR A 51 -17.57 6.10 -3.96
CA THR A 51 -16.86 6.68 -5.10
C THR A 51 -15.66 5.83 -5.49
N GLU A 52 -15.09 6.12 -6.64
CA GLU A 52 -13.91 5.39 -7.16
C GLU A 52 -12.69 6.29 -7.16
N ILE A 53 -11.53 5.66 -7.00
CA ILE A 53 -10.23 6.30 -7.19
C ILE A 53 -9.39 5.46 -8.14
N GLU A 54 -8.46 6.12 -8.80
CA GLU A 54 -7.47 5.47 -9.65
C GLU A 54 -6.08 5.79 -9.12
N GLY A 55 -5.23 4.78 -9.04
CA GLY A 55 -3.90 4.98 -8.50
C GLY A 55 -3.09 3.71 -8.45
N ASN A 56 -1.90 3.82 -7.88
CA ASN A 56 -0.96 2.72 -7.75
C ASN A 56 -0.65 2.47 -6.29
N LEU A 57 -0.71 1.20 -5.88
CA LEU A 57 -0.31 0.80 -4.54
C LEU A 57 1.21 0.77 -4.42
N GLN A 58 1.70 1.15 -3.25
CA GLN A 58 3.09 1.04 -2.89
C GLN A 58 3.21 0.79 -1.39
N ILE A 59 4.31 0.15 -0.96
CA ILE A 59 4.60 -0.05 0.44
C ILE A 59 5.79 0.81 0.80
N GLU A 60 5.65 1.62 1.85
CA GLU A 60 6.68 2.54 2.33
C GLU A 60 7.03 2.24 3.79
N PHE A 61 8.08 2.88 4.27
CA PHE A 61 8.53 2.79 5.66
C PHE A 61 8.94 1.37 6.07
N VAL A 62 9.51 0.62 5.15
CA VAL A 62 10.02 -0.72 5.44
C VAL A 62 11.42 -0.60 6.05
N ASN A 63 11.55 -1.00 7.32
CA ASN A 63 12.83 -0.91 8.01
C ASN A 63 13.76 -2.06 7.71
N ASP A 64 13.20 -3.26 7.51
CA ASP A 64 13.99 -4.46 7.38
C ASP A 64 13.24 -5.50 6.55
N PHE A 65 13.93 -6.56 6.19
CA PHE A 65 13.36 -7.68 5.46
C PHE A 65 14.04 -8.98 5.86
N SER A 66 13.36 -10.10 5.62
CA SER A 66 13.94 -11.42 5.75
C SER A 66 13.46 -12.32 4.63
N SER A 67 14.32 -13.27 4.23
CA SER A 67 13.92 -14.28 3.24
C SER A 67 12.79 -15.13 3.81
N SER A 68 11.87 -15.55 2.95
CA SER A 68 10.71 -16.35 3.35
C SER A 68 10.47 -17.48 2.36
N ASP A 69 10.09 -18.63 2.90
CA ASP A 69 9.64 -19.78 2.10
C ASP A 69 8.11 -19.83 2.02
N GLU A 70 7.43 -18.93 2.69
CA GLU A 70 5.97 -18.90 2.70
C GLU A 70 5.42 -18.46 1.36
N ARG A 71 4.16 -18.84 1.09
CA ARG A 71 3.44 -18.32 -0.07
C ARG A 71 3.25 -16.82 0.07
N PRO A 72 3.23 -16.07 -1.03
CA PRO A 72 2.90 -14.66 -0.98
C PRO A 72 1.55 -14.43 -0.29
N PHE A 73 1.53 -13.52 0.65
CA PHE A 73 0.32 -13.10 1.36
C PHE A 73 0.48 -11.66 1.82
N TYR A 74 -0.62 -11.03 2.21
CA TYR A 74 -0.57 -9.80 2.98
C TYR A 74 -1.55 -9.86 4.14
N CYS A 75 -1.23 -9.12 5.18
CA CYS A 75 -2.06 -9.05 6.37
C CYS A 75 -2.06 -7.63 6.93
N GLN A 76 -3.25 -7.12 7.20
CA GLN A 76 -3.47 -5.83 7.84
C GLN A 76 -4.35 -6.06 9.07
N ASN A 77 -3.70 -6.28 10.23
CA ASN A 77 -4.37 -6.71 11.44
C ASN A 77 -5.12 -5.60 12.18
N THR A 78 -4.76 -4.35 11.92
CA THR A 78 -5.34 -3.21 12.63
C THR A 78 -6.35 -2.51 11.74
N PRO A 79 -7.64 -2.47 12.11
CA PRO A 79 -8.64 -1.73 11.36
C PRO A 79 -8.28 -0.24 11.27
N GLN A 80 -8.64 0.39 10.17
CA GLN A 80 -8.39 1.82 9.93
C GLN A 80 -6.90 2.18 10.02
N SER A 81 -6.05 1.25 9.59
CA SER A 81 -4.61 1.48 9.60
C SER A 81 -3.99 0.97 8.30
N PRO A 82 -3.05 1.71 7.70
CA PRO A 82 -2.33 1.26 6.51
C PRO A 82 -1.23 0.26 6.82
N SER A 83 -0.96 -0.03 8.09
CA SER A 83 0.08 -0.99 8.46
C SER A 83 -0.16 -2.33 7.79
N ILE A 84 0.89 -2.90 7.23
CA ILE A 84 0.83 -4.16 6.50
C ILE A 84 2.07 -4.98 6.78
N HIS A 85 1.90 -6.30 6.91
CA HIS A 85 3.01 -7.21 6.72
C HIS A 85 2.68 -8.15 5.58
N ALA A 86 3.67 -8.49 4.80
CA ALA A 86 3.47 -9.24 3.58
C ALA A 86 4.70 -10.06 3.22
N VAL A 87 4.46 -11.19 2.56
CA VAL A 87 5.49 -11.90 1.82
C VAL A 87 5.28 -11.53 0.35
N VAL A 88 6.30 -10.93 -0.24
CA VAL A 88 6.25 -10.47 -1.63
C VAL A 88 7.33 -11.17 -2.46
N ASP A 89 7.08 -11.30 -3.76
CA ASP A 89 8.08 -11.78 -4.71
C ASP A 89 8.82 -10.59 -5.29
N VAL A 90 10.14 -10.54 -5.09
CA VAL A 90 10.98 -9.49 -5.66
C VAL A 90 11.10 -9.71 -7.17
N ILE A 91 10.75 -8.71 -7.95
CA ILE A 91 10.88 -8.74 -9.40
C ILE A 91 12.23 -8.16 -9.81
N GLU A 92 12.55 -6.97 -9.31
CA GLU A 92 13.85 -6.33 -9.57
C GLU A 92 14.18 -5.30 -8.50
N VAL A 93 15.46 -5.08 -8.29
CA VAL A 93 15.97 -3.98 -7.47
C VAL A 93 16.05 -2.74 -8.36
N ILE A 94 15.37 -1.66 -7.96
CA ILE A 94 15.32 -0.42 -8.73
C ILE A 94 16.54 0.45 -8.40
N ASP A 95 16.80 0.63 -7.11
CA ASP A 95 17.92 1.42 -6.59
C ASP A 95 18.30 0.93 -5.20
N ASP A 96 19.15 1.68 -4.49
CA ASP A 96 19.65 1.30 -3.16
C ASP A 96 18.55 1.17 -2.09
N PHE A 97 17.37 1.71 -2.33
CA PHE A 97 16.30 1.78 -1.33
C PHE A 97 14.95 1.28 -1.83
N SER A 98 14.85 0.83 -3.07
CA SER A 98 13.55 0.42 -3.61
C SER A 98 13.62 -0.79 -4.52
N ILE A 99 12.53 -1.54 -4.53
CA ILE A 99 12.33 -2.70 -5.39
C ILE A 99 10.96 -2.64 -6.05
N LYS A 100 10.82 -3.37 -7.15
CA LYS A 100 9.51 -3.80 -7.64
C LYS A 100 9.23 -5.20 -7.13
N ALA A 101 8.00 -5.42 -6.70
CA ALA A 101 7.59 -6.71 -6.15
C ALA A 101 6.14 -7.02 -6.49
N ASN A 102 5.79 -8.30 -6.45
CA ASN A 102 4.40 -8.74 -6.57
C ASN A 102 3.78 -8.87 -5.19
N LEU A 103 2.65 -8.19 -5.00
CA LEU A 103 1.82 -8.29 -3.80
C LEU A 103 0.65 -9.23 -4.10
N SER A 104 0.38 -10.15 -3.19
CA SER A 104 -0.77 -11.05 -3.29
C SER A 104 -2.07 -10.24 -3.40
N GLY A 105 -2.97 -10.66 -4.28
CA GLY A 105 -4.25 -9.98 -4.49
C GLY A 105 -4.18 -8.71 -5.33
N TYR A 106 -3.02 -8.39 -5.88
CA TYR A 106 -2.83 -7.23 -6.74
C TYR A 106 -2.15 -7.68 -8.03
N THR A 107 -2.67 -7.25 -9.17
CA THR A 107 -2.31 -7.85 -10.46
C THR A 107 -1.11 -7.23 -11.16
N ILE A 108 -0.66 -6.07 -10.70
CA ILE A 108 0.52 -5.41 -11.25
C ILE A 108 1.59 -5.26 -10.18
N PRO A 109 2.86 -5.17 -10.57
CA PRO A 109 3.94 -4.96 -9.59
C PRO A 109 3.76 -3.65 -8.84
N ILE A 110 4.18 -3.65 -7.58
CA ILE A 110 4.20 -2.47 -6.73
C ILE A 110 5.62 -2.05 -6.42
N MET A 111 5.79 -0.80 -6.06
CA MET A 111 7.04 -0.30 -5.49
C MET A 111 7.06 -0.56 -3.99
N VAL A 112 8.21 -0.99 -3.50
CA VAL A 112 8.46 -1.13 -2.06
C VAL A 112 9.68 -0.28 -1.74
N GLU A 113 9.53 0.64 -0.80
CA GLU A 113 10.58 1.56 -0.38
C GLU A 113 11.08 1.22 1.02
N PHE A 114 12.39 1.12 1.14
CA PHE A 114 13.09 0.77 2.38
C PHE A 114 13.73 2.00 2.99
N GLU A 115 13.77 2.05 4.30
CA GLU A 115 14.44 3.12 5.04
C GLU A 115 15.94 2.91 5.17
N ARG A 116 16.42 1.71 4.83
CA ARG A 116 17.83 1.34 4.84
C ARG A 116 18.24 0.87 3.45
N ARG A 117 19.53 0.98 3.17
CA ARG A 117 20.11 0.48 1.93
C ARG A 117 19.91 -1.02 1.82
N ILE A 118 19.49 -1.49 0.65
CA ILE A 118 19.29 -2.91 0.35
C ILE A 118 20.39 -3.42 -0.58
N PRO A 119 20.69 -4.74 -0.53
CA PRO A 119 21.66 -5.31 -1.47
C PRO A 119 21.10 -5.28 -2.89
N GLY A 120 21.95 -4.95 -3.86
CA GLY A 120 21.55 -4.98 -5.27
C GLY A 120 21.22 -6.38 -5.80
N SER A 121 21.61 -7.41 -5.06
CA SER A 121 21.35 -8.82 -5.40
C SER A 121 20.08 -9.37 -4.74
N LEU A 122 19.29 -8.53 -4.06
CA LEU A 122 18.07 -8.97 -3.39
C LEU A 122 17.12 -9.61 -4.39
N SER A 123 16.67 -10.83 -4.10
CA SER A 123 15.79 -11.59 -4.98
C SER A 123 14.97 -12.59 -4.18
N GLY A 124 13.99 -13.21 -4.85
CA GLY A 124 13.14 -14.23 -4.24
C GLY A 124 12.02 -13.65 -3.41
N ARG A 125 11.55 -14.43 -2.43
CA ARG A 125 10.48 -14.03 -1.53
C ARG A 125 11.05 -13.43 -0.27
N ILE A 126 10.47 -12.31 0.14
CA ILE A 126 10.86 -11.63 1.37
C ILE A 126 9.63 -11.26 2.19
N LEU A 127 9.81 -11.33 3.50
CA LEU A 127 8.82 -10.83 4.46
C LEU A 127 9.17 -9.39 4.79
N ILE A 128 8.20 -8.51 4.70
CA ILE A 128 8.36 -7.09 5.01
C ILE A 128 7.20 -6.59 5.85
N CYS A 129 7.47 -5.54 6.62
CA CYS A 129 6.45 -4.78 7.35
C CYS A 129 6.62 -3.32 6.98
N GLY A 130 5.51 -2.65 6.70
CA GLY A 130 5.52 -1.24 6.32
C GLY A 130 4.13 -0.66 6.33
N GLU A 131 3.92 0.38 5.54
CA GLU A 131 2.61 1.00 5.36
C GLU A 131 2.21 0.94 3.89
N LEU A 132 0.98 0.51 3.64
CA LEU A 132 0.41 0.47 2.31
C LEU A 132 -0.14 1.85 1.97
N ARG A 133 0.37 2.43 0.91
CA ARG A 133 -0.04 3.73 0.43
C ARG A 133 -0.57 3.63 -0.99
N ILE A 134 -1.39 4.59 -1.36
CA ILE A 134 -1.84 4.72 -2.73
C ILE A 134 -1.39 6.07 -3.28
N GLU A 135 -0.76 6.05 -4.44
CA GLU A 135 -0.48 7.24 -5.21
C GLU A 135 -1.64 7.44 -6.18
N ILE A 136 -2.47 8.43 -5.90
CA ILE A 136 -3.66 8.71 -6.70
C ILE A 136 -3.28 9.40 -7.98
N THR A 137 -3.77 8.90 -9.11
CA THR A 137 -3.47 9.41 -10.44
C THR A 137 -4.65 10.14 -11.09
N SER A 138 -5.81 10.10 -10.43
CA SER A 138 -6.98 10.81 -10.96
C SER A 138 -7.94 11.24 -9.86
#